data_db05f9873b8af1604e59085e9829516c
#
_entry.id   db05f9873b8af1604e59085e9829516c
#
_cell.length_a   1.000
_cell.length_b   1.000
_cell.length_c   1.000
_cell.angle_alpha   90.00
_cell.angle_beta   90.00
_cell.angle_gamma   90.00
#
_symmetry.space_group_name_H-M   'P 1'
#
loop_
_entity.id
_entity.type
_entity.pdbx_description
1 polymer ?
#
loop_
_entity_poly.entity_id
_entity_poly.type
_entity_poly.pdbx_seq_one_letter_code
_entity_poly.pdbx_strand_id
1 'polypeptide(L)'
;QYKIIDGYVHANAKDGLIGAKIKFPKISVGATENLLIASCLARGQTILSNCAIEPEIKDLTKFLNSMGAQITWIGKRQVRIIGIKKFKETNYRVMFDRIEAGTMLIAGAINQNNLKIKAIDPNILKTEIDILKKIGAKIIQKKSEIIIQGVKKIKNINLKTSPFPGFATDLQAQMMVLMIKA
;
A
#
# COMPACT_ATOMS: atom_id res chain seq x y z
N GLN A 1 -18.81 -22.47 -6.57
CA GLN A 1 -18.67 -22.95 -7.96
C GLN A 1 -18.30 -21.76 -8.85
N TYR A 2 -17.46 -22.00 -9.85
CA TYR A 2 -17.17 -20.99 -10.87
C TYR A 2 -17.15 -21.61 -12.27
N LYS A 3 -17.40 -20.78 -13.27
CA LYS A 3 -17.28 -21.11 -14.70
C LYS A 3 -16.59 -19.98 -15.43
N ILE A 4 -15.89 -20.27 -16.49
CA ILE A 4 -15.33 -19.25 -17.40
C ILE A 4 -16.14 -19.35 -18.70
N ILE A 5 -16.80 -18.24 -19.06
CA ILE A 5 -17.64 -18.13 -20.27
C ILE A 5 -17.20 -16.84 -20.97
N ASP A 6 -16.83 -16.93 -22.24
CA ASP A 6 -16.40 -15.80 -23.09
C ASP A 6 -15.33 -14.89 -22.43
N GLY A 7 -14.38 -15.51 -21.69
CA GLY A 7 -13.31 -14.79 -20.99
C GLY A 7 -13.73 -14.18 -19.64
N TYR A 8 -14.98 -14.31 -19.21
CA TYR A 8 -15.49 -13.85 -17.93
C TYR A 8 -15.58 -14.96 -16.89
N VAL A 9 -15.21 -14.64 -15.65
CA VAL A 9 -15.37 -15.58 -14.52
C VAL A 9 -16.76 -15.39 -13.90
N HIS A 10 -17.62 -16.38 -14.05
CA HIS A 10 -18.90 -16.45 -13.38
C HIS A 10 -18.76 -17.27 -12.09
N ALA A 11 -18.90 -16.63 -10.92
CA ALA A 11 -18.80 -17.29 -9.63
C ALA A 11 -20.12 -17.18 -8.86
N ASN A 12 -20.50 -18.27 -8.18
CA ASN A 12 -21.72 -18.31 -7.37
C ASN A 12 -21.41 -18.99 -6.02
N ALA A 13 -21.83 -18.33 -4.95
CA ALA A 13 -21.81 -18.85 -3.58
C ALA A 13 -23.21 -18.73 -2.98
N LYS A 14 -24.12 -19.66 -3.34
CA LYS A 14 -25.57 -19.65 -2.94
C LYS A 14 -25.76 -19.46 -1.44
N ASP A 15 -24.89 -20.09 -0.63
CA ASP A 15 -24.97 -20.02 0.83
C ASP A 15 -23.98 -19.03 1.45
N GLY A 16 -23.45 -18.09 0.65
CA GLY A 16 -22.40 -17.16 1.04
C GLY A 16 -21.01 -17.79 1.05
N LEU A 17 -20.02 -16.96 1.36
CA LEU A 17 -18.62 -17.39 1.43
C LEU A 17 -18.35 -18.19 2.72
N ILE A 18 -17.44 -19.14 2.63
CA ILE A 18 -16.95 -19.94 3.76
C ILE A 18 -15.48 -19.64 3.96
N GLY A 19 -15.08 -19.45 5.23
CA GLY A 19 -13.69 -19.22 5.61
C GLY A 19 -12.77 -20.34 5.18
N ALA A 20 -11.56 -20.00 4.76
CA ALA A 20 -10.58 -20.95 4.24
C ALA A 20 -9.15 -20.53 4.59
N LYS A 21 -8.20 -21.47 4.49
CA LYS A 21 -6.76 -21.17 4.51
C LYS A 21 -6.30 -20.93 3.08
N ILE A 22 -5.86 -19.71 2.78
CA ILE A 22 -5.44 -19.28 1.44
C ILE A 22 -4.00 -18.76 1.51
N LYS A 23 -3.12 -19.28 0.66
CA LYS A 23 -1.75 -18.78 0.49
C LYS A 23 -1.60 -18.19 -0.90
N PHE A 24 -1.27 -16.90 -0.95
CA PHE A 24 -1.00 -16.25 -2.23
C PHE A 24 0.29 -16.81 -2.85
N PRO A 25 0.28 -17.20 -4.13
CA PRO A 25 1.49 -17.68 -4.84
C PRO A 25 2.53 -16.56 -4.98
N LYS A 26 2.08 -15.33 -5.14
CA LYS A 26 2.88 -14.09 -5.17
C LYS A 26 2.24 -13.05 -4.27
N ILE A 27 3.06 -12.12 -3.75
CA ILE A 27 2.55 -10.97 -3.01
C ILE A 27 1.75 -10.09 -3.98
N SER A 28 0.51 -9.80 -3.64
CA SER A 28 -0.39 -8.96 -4.42
C SER A 28 -1.22 -8.08 -3.50
N VAL A 29 -1.15 -6.76 -3.72
CA VAL A 29 -1.93 -5.76 -2.97
C VAL A 29 -3.40 -5.99 -3.23
N GLY A 30 -3.86 -5.91 -4.48
CA GLY A 30 -5.28 -6.04 -4.81
C GLY A 30 -5.88 -7.39 -4.40
N ALA A 31 -5.14 -8.51 -4.54
CA ALA A 31 -5.62 -9.79 -4.05
C ALA A 31 -5.76 -9.82 -2.52
N THR A 32 -4.82 -9.20 -1.79
CA THR A 32 -4.91 -9.10 -0.32
C THR A 32 -6.10 -8.26 0.10
N GLU A 33 -6.31 -7.09 -0.52
CA GLU A 33 -7.45 -6.20 -0.23
C GLU A 33 -8.78 -6.89 -0.47
N ASN A 34 -8.97 -7.47 -1.67
CA ASN A 34 -10.21 -8.15 -2.01
C ASN A 34 -10.52 -9.30 -1.05
N LEU A 35 -9.55 -10.14 -0.71
CA LEU A 35 -9.80 -11.25 0.20
C LEU A 35 -9.93 -10.80 1.66
N LEU A 36 -9.29 -9.73 2.10
CA LEU A 36 -9.55 -9.14 3.42
C LEU A 36 -11.02 -8.72 3.54
N ILE A 37 -11.53 -7.96 2.56
CA ILE A 37 -12.91 -7.47 2.57
C ILE A 37 -13.90 -8.66 2.49
N ALA A 38 -13.72 -9.56 1.53
CA ALA A 38 -14.60 -10.69 1.33
C ALA A 38 -14.64 -11.64 2.55
N SER A 39 -13.49 -11.85 3.20
CA SER A 39 -13.38 -12.73 4.36
C SER A 39 -14.07 -12.20 5.60
N CYS A 40 -14.28 -10.88 5.71
CA CYS A 40 -15.00 -10.30 6.84
C CYS A 40 -16.44 -10.78 6.97
N LEU A 41 -17.09 -11.15 5.86
CA LEU A 41 -18.47 -11.66 5.82
C LEU A 41 -18.53 -13.17 5.51
N ALA A 42 -17.39 -13.84 5.38
CA ALA A 42 -17.35 -15.30 5.18
C ALA A 42 -17.67 -16.04 6.49
N ARG A 43 -18.44 -17.11 6.42
CA ARG A 43 -18.76 -17.93 7.60
C ARG A 43 -17.51 -18.64 8.13
N GLY A 44 -17.23 -18.51 9.42
CA GLY A 44 -16.10 -19.18 10.08
C GLY A 44 -14.81 -18.35 10.02
N GLN A 45 -13.68 -19.03 9.93
CA GLN A 45 -12.36 -18.43 10.00
C GLN A 45 -11.65 -18.48 8.64
N THR A 46 -11.08 -17.37 8.23
CA THR A 46 -10.15 -17.31 7.10
C THR A 46 -8.73 -17.01 7.59
N ILE A 47 -7.74 -17.71 7.02
CA ILE A 47 -6.32 -17.40 7.20
C ILE A 47 -5.72 -17.10 5.84
N LEU A 48 -5.25 -15.87 5.65
CA LEU A 48 -4.52 -15.45 4.46
C LEU A 48 -3.02 -15.44 4.76
N SER A 49 -2.21 -16.05 3.89
CA SER A 49 -0.76 -16.14 4.02
C SER A 49 -0.06 -15.58 2.77
N ASN A 50 1.15 -15.05 2.95
CA ASN A 50 1.92 -14.33 1.94
C ASN A 50 1.23 -13.04 1.48
N CYS A 51 0.53 -12.38 2.41
CA CYS A 51 -0.17 -11.11 2.16
C CYS A 51 0.77 -9.97 1.82
N ALA A 52 0.27 -9.00 1.08
CA ALA A 52 0.81 -7.66 1.01
C ALA A 52 0.80 -7.00 2.40
N ILE A 53 1.79 -6.15 2.69
CA ILE A 53 1.93 -5.48 4.00
C ILE A 53 2.13 -3.97 3.84
N GLU A 54 1.81 -3.47 2.69
CA GLU A 54 1.82 -2.05 2.36
C GLU A 54 1.03 -1.27 3.42
N PRO A 55 1.40 -0.04 3.73
CA PRO A 55 0.73 0.77 4.75
C PRO A 55 -0.78 0.87 4.56
N GLU A 56 -1.25 0.99 3.31
CA GLU A 56 -2.66 1.02 2.93
C GLU A 56 -3.40 -0.28 3.29
N ILE A 57 -2.74 -1.43 3.22
CA ILE A 57 -3.32 -2.71 3.67
C ILE A 57 -3.53 -2.71 5.20
N LYS A 58 -2.59 -2.13 5.93
CA LYS A 58 -2.72 -1.98 7.39
C LYS A 58 -3.81 -0.99 7.75
N ASP A 59 -3.94 0.08 6.98
CA ASP A 59 -4.99 1.08 7.15
C ASP A 59 -6.37 0.48 6.86
N LEU A 60 -6.53 -0.27 5.76
CA LEU A 60 -7.74 -1.02 5.44
C LEU A 60 -8.13 -1.99 6.59
N THR A 61 -7.14 -2.69 7.17
CA THR A 61 -7.37 -3.57 8.31
C THR A 61 -7.94 -2.82 9.52
N LYS A 62 -7.39 -1.63 9.82
CA LYS A 62 -7.88 -0.77 10.90
C LYS A 62 -9.30 -0.27 10.61
N PHE A 63 -9.53 0.17 9.37
CA PHE A 63 -10.86 0.62 8.93
C PHE A 63 -11.90 -0.49 9.10
N LEU A 64 -11.67 -1.67 8.56
CA LEU A 64 -12.58 -2.81 8.68
C LEU A 64 -12.82 -3.20 10.15
N ASN A 65 -11.78 -3.21 10.98
CA ASN A 65 -11.91 -3.48 12.40
C ASN A 65 -12.73 -2.39 13.12
N SER A 66 -12.63 -1.13 12.73
CA SER A 66 -13.48 -0.06 13.28
C SER A 66 -14.96 -0.25 12.92
N MET A 67 -15.26 -0.93 11.82
CA MET A 67 -16.61 -1.37 11.43
C MET A 67 -17.05 -2.67 12.13
N GLY A 68 -16.25 -3.21 13.05
CA GLY A 68 -16.56 -4.41 13.82
C GLY A 68 -16.03 -5.71 13.23
N ALA A 69 -15.22 -5.67 12.15
CA ALA A 69 -14.52 -6.86 11.67
C ALA A 69 -13.54 -7.40 12.73
N GLN A 70 -13.20 -8.67 12.62
CA GLN A 70 -12.29 -9.35 13.55
C GLN A 70 -11.05 -9.81 12.78
N ILE A 71 -10.18 -8.85 12.43
CA ILE A 71 -8.96 -9.08 11.67
C ILE A 71 -7.75 -8.95 12.59
N THR A 72 -6.92 -9.99 12.65
CA THR A 72 -5.70 -10.04 13.47
C THR A 72 -4.51 -10.49 12.62
N TRP A 73 -3.45 -9.71 12.61
CA TRP A 73 -2.16 -10.11 12.03
C TRP A 73 -1.46 -11.08 12.98
N ILE A 74 -1.31 -12.35 12.54
CA ILE A 74 -0.72 -13.44 13.32
C ILE A 74 0.72 -13.75 12.91
N GLY A 75 1.25 -13.01 11.93
CA GLY A 75 2.63 -13.09 11.46
C GLY A 75 2.95 -11.91 10.53
N LYS A 76 4.20 -11.81 10.09
CA LYS A 76 4.66 -10.68 9.24
C LYS A 76 3.77 -10.49 8.00
N ARG A 77 3.41 -11.59 7.34
CA ARG A 77 2.58 -11.62 6.11
C ARG A 77 1.41 -12.58 6.23
N GLN A 78 0.90 -12.75 7.44
CA GLN A 78 -0.19 -13.66 7.71
C GLN A 78 -1.26 -12.99 8.56
N VAL A 79 -2.50 -13.11 8.13
CA VAL A 79 -3.65 -12.50 8.80
C VAL A 79 -4.75 -13.55 9.02
N ARG A 80 -5.38 -13.48 10.18
CA ARG A 80 -6.55 -14.27 10.55
C ARG A 80 -7.77 -13.36 10.59
N ILE A 81 -8.83 -13.77 9.97
CA ILE A 81 -10.12 -13.08 9.92
C ILE A 81 -11.19 -14.04 10.45
N ILE A 82 -11.98 -13.57 11.41
CA ILE A 82 -13.21 -14.25 11.85
C ILE A 82 -14.38 -13.53 11.21
N GLY A 83 -15.22 -14.28 10.48
CA GLY A 83 -16.36 -13.71 9.78
C GLY A 83 -17.41 -13.15 10.74
N ILE A 84 -17.99 -12.02 10.35
CA ILE A 84 -19.06 -11.34 11.09
C ILE A 84 -20.36 -11.36 10.29
N LYS A 85 -21.50 -11.17 10.94
CA LYS A 85 -22.80 -11.14 10.27
C LYS A 85 -23.04 -9.87 9.46
N LYS A 86 -22.59 -8.71 9.97
CA LYS A 86 -22.75 -7.40 9.34
C LYS A 86 -21.73 -6.40 9.88
N PHE A 87 -21.37 -5.44 9.07
CA PHE A 87 -20.60 -4.29 9.50
C PHE A 87 -21.44 -3.30 10.30
N LYS A 88 -20.78 -2.48 11.12
CA LYS A 88 -21.33 -1.33 11.83
C LYS A 88 -20.89 -0.05 11.13
N GLU A 89 -21.68 0.98 11.26
CA GLU A 89 -21.27 2.32 10.85
C GLU A 89 -20.06 2.80 11.65
N THR A 90 -19.19 3.54 11.00
CA THR A 90 -18.00 4.14 11.61
C THR A 90 -17.60 5.44 10.93
N ASN A 91 -16.96 6.31 11.70
CA ASN A 91 -16.23 7.46 11.15
C ASN A 91 -14.75 7.10 11.15
N TYR A 92 -14.14 7.11 9.97
CA TYR A 92 -12.74 6.75 9.82
C TYR A 92 -12.01 7.75 8.94
N ARG A 93 -10.83 8.17 9.38
CA ARG A 93 -9.94 9.00 8.56
C ARG A 93 -8.94 8.10 7.86
N VAL A 94 -9.08 7.97 6.56
CA VAL A 94 -8.15 7.24 5.69
C VAL A 94 -6.76 7.87 5.76
N MET A 95 -5.71 7.07 5.74
CA MET A 95 -4.34 7.56 5.69
C MET A 95 -4.07 8.38 4.40
N PHE A 96 -3.01 9.18 4.40
CA PHE A 96 -2.57 9.86 3.19
C PHE A 96 -2.09 8.84 2.13
N ASP A 97 -2.21 9.20 0.85
CA ASP A 97 -1.69 8.41 -0.25
C ASP A 97 -0.16 8.56 -0.33
N ARG A 98 0.58 7.46 -0.06
CA ARG A 98 2.05 7.46 -0.12
C ARG A 98 2.58 7.59 -1.55
N ILE A 99 1.79 7.18 -2.57
CA ILE A 99 2.19 7.30 -3.97
C ILE A 99 2.05 8.75 -4.42
N GLU A 100 0.98 9.43 -4.05
CA GLU A 100 0.84 10.87 -4.26
C GLU A 100 1.98 11.64 -3.57
N ALA A 101 2.23 11.35 -2.29
CA ALA A 101 3.31 12.00 -1.55
C ALA A 101 4.69 11.71 -2.15
N GLY A 102 4.95 10.47 -2.57
CA GLY A 102 6.18 10.08 -3.29
C GLY A 102 6.33 10.80 -4.62
N THR A 103 5.25 10.94 -5.38
CA THR A 103 5.21 11.71 -6.64
C THR A 103 5.58 13.16 -6.39
N MET A 104 5.02 13.80 -5.36
CA MET A 104 5.36 15.17 -4.98
C MET A 104 6.80 15.32 -4.51
N LEU A 105 7.36 14.33 -3.79
CA LEU A 105 8.78 14.33 -3.43
C LEU A 105 9.68 14.28 -4.67
N ILE A 106 9.37 13.43 -5.65
CA ILE A 106 10.11 13.34 -6.92
C ILE A 106 9.99 14.65 -7.69
N ALA A 107 8.80 15.24 -7.78
CA ALA A 107 8.59 16.56 -8.39
C ALA A 107 9.40 17.66 -7.69
N GLY A 108 9.46 17.64 -6.35
CA GLY A 108 10.28 18.55 -5.56
C GLY A 108 11.78 18.39 -5.82
N ALA A 109 12.25 17.18 -6.11
CA ALA A 109 13.65 16.94 -6.50
C ALA A 109 13.98 17.51 -7.88
N ILE A 110 13.03 17.47 -8.83
CA ILE A 110 13.20 18.00 -10.19
C ILE A 110 13.21 19.53 -10.20
N ASN A 111 12.34 20.12 -9.39
CA ASN A 111 12.23 21.58 -9.31
C ASN A 111 13.36 22.17 -8.46
N GLN A 112 13.83 23.35 -8.85
CA GLN A 112 14.89 24.05 -8.10
C GLN A 112 14.38 24.75 -6.84
N ASN A 113 13.07 24.76 -6.60
CA ASN A 113 12.41 25.38 -5.46
C ASN A 113 12.18 24.36 -4.33
N ASN A 114 12.04 24.86 -3.10
CA ASN A 114 11.69 24.04 -1.96
C ASN A 114 10.21 23.60 -2.04
N LEU A 115 9.96 22.31 -1.82
CA LEU A 115 8.60 21.80 -1.67
C LEU A 115 8.39 21.28 -0.25
N LYS A 116 7.28 21.66 0.36
CA LYS A 116 6.85 21.18 1.67
C LYS A 116 5.58 20.36 1.56
N ILE A 117 5.63 19.12 2.03
CA ILE A 117 4.48 18.21 2.11
C ILE A 117 4.09 18.07 3.57
N LYS A 118 2.82 18.32 3.88
CA LYS A 118 2.27 18.29 5.24
C LYS A 118 1.28 17.13 5.42
N ALA A 119 0.95 16.83 6.68
CA ALA A 119 -0.02 15.82 7.08
C ALA A 119 0.35 14.39 6.65
N ILE A 120 1.65 14.08 6.60
CA ILE A 120 2.19 12.77 6.23
C ILE A 120 3.10 12.21 7.33
N ASP A 121 3.21 10.88 7.40
CA ASP A 121 4.22 10.20 8.22
C ASP A 121 5.47 9.90 7.37
N PRO A 122 6.61 10.57 7.60
CA PRO A 122 7.83 10.34 6.82
C PRO A 122 8.37 8.90 6.88
N ASN A 123 8.05 8.14 7.93
CA ASN A 123 8.50 6.76 8.08
C ASN A 123 7.90 5.84 7.00
N ILE A 124 6.71 6.16 6.53
CA ILE A 124 6.04 5.41 5.45
C ILE A 124 6.78 5.57 4.12
N LEU A 125 7.46 6.71 3.92
CA LEU A 125 8.20 7.08 2.71
C LEU A 125 9.71 6.89 2.86
N LYS A 126 10.14 6.09 3.82
CA LYS A 126 11.57 5.95 4.14
C LYS A 126 12.40 5.53 2.93
N THR A 127 11.93 4.57 2.15
CA THR A 127 12.64 4.07 0.96
C THR A 127 12.78 5.14 -0.11
N GLU A 128 11.70 5.86 -0.41
CA GLU A 128 11.68 6.97 -1.37
C GLU A 128 12.61 8.09 -0.92
N ILE A 129 12.56 8.45 0.35
CA ILE A 129 13.44 9.48 0.94
C ILE A 129 14.90 9.08 0.85
N ASP A 130 15.24 7.84 1.20
CA ASP A 130 16.62 7.34 1.17
C ASP A 130 17.17 7.32 -0.27
N ILE A 131 16.34 6.97 -1.25
CA ILE A 131 16.69 7.01 -2.67
C ILE A 131 16.91 8.44 -3.14
N LEU A 132 16.00 9.36 -2.83
CA LEU A 132 16.12 10.76 -3.21
C LEU A 132 17.34 11.43 -2.57
N LYS A 133 17.70 11.07 -1.34
CA LYS A 133 18.96 11.53 -0.72
C LYS A 133 20.19 11.01 -1.46
N LYS A 134 20.19 9.77 -1.93
CA LYS A 134 21.29 9.17 -2.72
C LYS A 134 21.54 9.91 -4.02
N ILE A 135 20.49 10.40 -4.69
CA ILE A 135 20.61 11.20 -5.92
C ILE A 135 21.00 12.65 -5.66
N GLY A 136 21.13 13.06 -4.41
CA GLY A 136 21.63 14.40 -4.02
C GLY A 136 20.57 15.33 -3.42
N ALA A 137 19.32 14.88 -3.23
CA ALA A 137 18.28 15.72 -2.64
C ALA A 137 18.54 15.99 -1.15
N LYS A 138 18.37 17.23 -0.73
CA LYS A 138 18.36 17.61 0.68
C LYS A 138 16.94 17.50 1.21
N ILE A 139 16.71 16.61 2.17
CA ILE A 139 15.38 16.32 2.72
C ILE A 139 15.42 16.49 4.23
N ILE A 140 14.54 17.37 4.73
CA ILE A 140 14.29 17.58 6.16
C ILE A 140 12.97 16.87 6.50
N GLN A 141 13.03 16.01 7.50
CA GLN A 141 11.88 15.27 8.01
C GLN A 141 11.49 15.81 9.38
N LYS A 142 10.22 16.08 9.59
CA LYS A 142 9.62 16.39 10.88
C LYS A 142 8.50 15.38 11.16
N LYS A 143 7.87 15.46 12.33
CA LYS A 143 6.87 14.48 12.77
C LYS A 143 5.73 14.23 11.75
N SER A 144 5.28 15.28 11.06
CA SER A 144 4.16 15.20 10.12
C SER A 144 4.38 16.02 8.85
N GLU A 145 5.62 16.31 8.50
CA GLU A 145 5.96 17.02 7.27
C GLU A 145 7.32 16.60 6.72
N ILE A 146 7.48 16.73 5.43
CA ILE A 146 8.74 16.59 4.71
C ILE A 146 8.97 17.87 3.92
N ILE A 147 10.22 18.37 3.97
CA ILE A 147 10.66 19.47 3.12
C ILE A 147 11.76 18.92 2.23
N ILE A 148 11.59 19.01 0.91
CA ILE A 148 12.61 18.66 -0.06
C ILE A 148 13.09 19.92 -0.77
N GLN A 149 14.41 20.03 -0.93
CA GLN A 149 15.04 21.08 -1.71
C GLN A 149 15.41 20.52 -3.08
N GLY A 150 15.17 21.29 -4.11
CA GLY A 150 15.50 20.93 -5.49
C GLY A 150 16.98 20.61 -5.68
N VAL A 151 17.27 19.68 -6.58
CA VAL A 151 18.62 19.16 -6.83
C VAL A 151 19.23 19.88 -8.03
N LYS A 152 20.36 20.59 -7.83
CA LYS A 152 21.08 21.25 -8.93
C LYS A 152 21.74 20.26 -9.89
N LYS A 153 22.31 19.17 -9.36
CA LYS A 153 22.95 18.10 -10.13
C LYS A 153 22.45 16.75 -9.62
N ILE A 154 21.61 16.13 -10.39
CA ILE A 154 21.03 14.82 -10.09
C ILE A 154 22.07 13.74 -10.39
N LYS A 155 22.27 12.82 -9.44
CA LYS A 155 23.10 11.62 -9.64
C LYS A 155 22.24 10.50 -10.16
N ASN A 156 22.66 9.82 -11.21
CA ASN A 156 22.02 8.62 -11.69
C ASN A 156 22.19 7.46 -10.69
N ILE A 157 21.21 6.59 -10.64
CA ILE A 157 21.20 5.40 -9.81
C ILE A 157 20.55 4.22 -10.55
N ASN A 158 20.97 3.01 -10.20
CA ASN A 158 20.25 1.81 -10.56
C ASN A 158 19.18 1.54 -9.50
N LEU A 159 17.92 1.42 -9.93
CA LEU A 159 16.79 1.24 -9.05
C LEU A 159 15.97 0.02 -9.48
N LYS A 160 15.54 -0.79 -8.49
CA LYS A 160 14.65 -1.93 -8.70
C LYS A 160 13.40 -1.74 -7.87
N THR A 161 12.23 -1.88 -8.51
CA THR A 161 10.95 -1.92 -7.81
C THR A 161 10.75 -3.24 -7.07
N SER A 162 10.11 -3.20 -5.93
CA SER A 162 9.76 -4.39 -5.15
C SER A 162 8.62 -4.09 -4.16
N PRO A 163 7.90 -5.13 -3.68
CA PRO A 163 6.87 -4.97 -2.66
C PRO A 163 7.39 -4.26 -1.41
N PHE A 164 6.50 -3.57 -0.72
CA PHE A 164 6.82 -2.84 0.51
C PHE A 164 7.58 -3.72 1.54
N PRO A 165 8.66 -3.17 2.15
CA PRO A 165 9.11 -1.78 2.17
C PRO A 165 10.06 -1.38 1.03
N GLY A 166 10.07 -2.09 -0.11
CA GLY A 166 10.84 -1.70 -1.28
C GLY A 166 10.24 -0.51 -2.02
N PHE A 167 10.92 -0.09 -3.10
CA PHE A 167 10.47 1.03 -3.93
C PHE A 167 9.24 0.62 -4.76
N ALA A 168 8.17 1.41 -4.64
CA ALA A 168 6.90 1.09 -5.27
C ALA A 168 6.96 1.14 -6.81
N THR A 169 6.35 0.15 -7.47
CA THR A 169 6.22 0.13 -8.94
C THR A 169 5.44 1.35 -9.45
N ASP A 170 4.46 1.83 -8.68
CA ASP A 170 3.62 2.99 -9.00
C ASP A 170 4.40 4.31 -9.09
N LEU A 171 5.61 4.36 -8.52
CA LEU A 171 6.53 5.51 -8.62
C LEU A 171 7.60 5.35 -9.72
N GLN A 172 7.56 4.27 -10.49
CA GLN A 172 8.55 3.99 -11.53
C GLN A 172 8.56 5.08 -12.61
N ALA A 173 7.40 5.47 -13.13
CA ALA A 173 7.30 6.47 -14.19
C ALA A 173 7.85 7.83 -13.74
N GLN A 174 7.50 8.28 -12.54
CA GLN A 174 7.97 9.54 -11.96
C GLN A 174 9.49 9.52 -11.77
N MET A 175 10.03 8.39 -11.30
CA MET A 175 11.48 8.23 -11.13
C MET A 175 12.21 8.20 -12.48
N MET A 176 11.63 7.61 -13.52
CA MET A 176 12.19 7.66 -14.88
C MET A 176 12.30 9.10 -15.38
N VAL A 177 11.26 9.93 -15.17
CA VAL A 177 11.30 11.36 -15.53
C VAL A 177 12.43 12.09 -14.79
N LEU A 178 12.61 11.80 -13.49
CA LEU A 178 13.71 12.37 -12.72
C LEU A 178 15.08 11.96 -13.27
N MET A 179 15.25 10.70 -13.67
CA MET A 179 16.50 10.16 -14.20
C MET A 179 16.87 10.71 -15.60
N ILE A 180 15.92 11.22 -16.38
CA ILE A 180 16.21 11.93 -17.66
C ILE A 180 17.08 13.18 -17.41
N LYS A 181 17.03 13.73 -16.21
CA LYS A 181 17.82 14.91 -15.81
C LYS A 181 19.12 14.58 -15.07
N ALA A 182 19.45 13.29 -14.97
CA ALA A 182 20.66 12.82 -14.27
C ALA A 182 21.92 12.84 -15.16
#